data_a980ba95c8e9e026d2696662cb79b80a
#
_entry.id   a980ba95c8e9e026d2696662cb79b80a
#
_cell.length_a   1.000
_cell.length_b   1.000
_cell.length_c   1.000
_cell.angle_alpha   90.00
_cell.angle_beta   90.00
_cell.angle_gamma   90.00
#
_symmetry.space_group_name_H-M   'P 1'
#
loop_
_entity.id
_entity.type
_entity.pdbx_description
1 polymer ?
#
loop_
_entity_poly.entity_id
_entity_poly.type
_entity_poly.pdbx_seq_one_letter_code
_entity_poly.pdbx_strand_id
1 'polypeptide(L)'
;MKRRQALKISSIGAIGLTASISSGCSKNNYFFHHGVASGDPLNDRVILWTRVTPQQVGPLEAILEISENKNFSSIIFSKKLQTSSLSDYTIKYDFLAKQYCDSDMGFFYRFRAGNVISDTGQSKTFSENTTTAKIGIFSCSNFPAGYFNAYQAAAEKNNLDLWLHLGDYLYEYPMGGYATDKAEKLGRVPEPKHEMITLSDYRQRHAQYKEDQGSKALHKHAPLIAVWDDHEFSNDAWKRGAENHSEDGAEGDFYARRSAAIKAYYEWMPIREQKNKRRIFREFKIGKLIHLIMLDTRQYGRDKQIQPKEYLTKSGFNQAKFYNDLNSNNRELLGSEQLSWIEKSILSTNAVWTIFGQQVLMAKLKFPDISKMLRSEEIPSFLKPYLKFLGLGIPSNLDAWDGYPAERNRLYQLMINAKKRFISLAGDTHNSWVSKLEDQSGSKVGIELGAPSVTSPGITDILNLDEKKFVNSIVKINKELQWMDPSNRG
;
A
#
# COMPACT_ATOMS: atom_id res chain seq x y z
N MET A 1 -62.20 1.65 36.12
CA MET A 1 -62.75 2.41 37.26
C MET A 1 -61.65 3.33 37.75
N LYS A 2 -61.80 4.62 37.51
CA LYS A 2 -62.08 5.73 38.45
C LYS A 2 -60.99 5.88 39.51
N ARG A 3 -60.32 6.96 39.72
CA ARG A 3 -60.44 8.45 39.64
C ARG A 3 -59.34 8.98 40.58
N ARG A 4 -58.58 9.99 40.20
CA ARG A 4 -58.74 11.43 40.59
C ARG A 4 -58.51 11.67 42.09
N GLN A 5 -57.69 12.60 42.54
CA GLN A 5 -57.55 14.03 42.54
C GLN A 5 -56.61 14.35 43.72
N ALA A 6 -55.95 15.39 43.96
CA ALA A 6 -55.65 16.72 43.44
C ALA A 6 -54.97 17.51 44.57
N LEU A 7 -54.07 18.39 44.20
CA LEU A 7 -53.78 19.74 44.72
C LEU A 7 -53.73 20.08 46.24
N LYS A 8 -52.62 20.72 46.66
CA LYS A 8 -52.52 22.16 47.12
C LYS A 8 -51.11 22.42 47.67
N ILE A 9 -50.29 23.22 47.06
CA ILE A 9 -49.99 24.68 47.22
C ILE A 9 -49.83 25.17 48.65
N SER A 10 -48.62 25.69 48.94
CA SER A 10 -48.19 26.91 49.63
C SER A 10 -46.91 26.63 50.43
N SER A 11 -45.88 27.38 50.49
CA SER A 11 -45.41 28.70 50.04
C SER A 11 -44.17 29.03 50.86
N ILE A 12 -43.18 29.63 50.15
CA ILE A 12 -42.25 30.67 50.66
C ILE A 12 -41.16 30.26 51.71
N GLY A 13 -39.92 30.44 51.28
CA GLY A 13 -38.88 30.94 52.13
C GLY A 13 -37.48 30.46 51.89
N ALA A 14 -36.67 31.41 51.52
CA ALA A 14 -35.23 31.52 51.68
C ALA A 14 -34.32 31.21 50.49
N ILE A 15 -33.90 32.28 49.90
CA ILE A 15 -32.76 32.46 48.97
C ILE A 15 -31.49 32.00 49.65
N GLY A 16 -30.91 30.92 49.14
CA GLY A 16 -29.53 30.53 49.37
C GLY A 16 -28.85 30.40 48.04
N LEU A 17 -28.14 31.43 47.58
CA LEU A 17 -27.22 31.37 46.45
C LEU A 17 -26.03 30.48 46.85
N THR A 18 -26.14 29.19 46.62
CA THR A 18 -24.96 28.34 46.48
C THR A 18 -24.57 28.34 45.04
N ALA A 19 -23.57 29.13 44.69
CA ALA A 19 -22.83 29.01 43.42
C ALA A 19 -22.22 27.60 43.41
N SER A 20 -22.91 26.63 42.83
CA SER A 20 -22.33 25.36 42.44
C SER A 20 -21.33 25.66 41.34
N ILE A 21 -20.05 25.79 41.71
CA ILE A 21 -18.96 25.65 40.73
C ILE A 21 -19.04 24.21 40.26
N SER A 22 -19.82 23.97 39.22
CA SER A 22 -19.72 22.78 38.42
C SER A 22 -18.33 22.82 37.79
N SER A 23 -17.37 22.15 38.42
CA SER A 23 -16.14 21.71 37.76
C SER A 23 -16.57 20.81 36.63
N GLY A 24 -16.95 21.43 35.53
CA GLY A 24 -17.18 20.73 34.30
C GLY A 24 -15.88 20.03 33.89
N CYS A 25 -15.79 18.75 34.17
CA CYS A 25 -14.86 17.89 33.49
C CYS A 25 -15.15 18.10 32.00
N SER A 26 -14.34 18.90 31.32
CA SER A 26 -14.44 19.09 29.88
C SER A 26 -14.22 17.73 29.27
N LYS A 27 -15.28 17.03 28.88
CA LYS A 27 -15.17 15.81 28.07
C LYS A 27 -14.35 16.22 26.85
N ASN A 28 -13.20 15.55 26.65
CA ASN A 28 -12.41 15.74 25.47
C ASN A 28 -13.29 15.45 24.24
N ASN A 29 -13.52 16.45 23.41
CA ASN A 29 -14.42 16.36 22.25
C ASN A 29 -13.75 15.76 21.02
N TYR A 30 -12.48 15.33 21.10
CA TYR A 30 -11.64 14.89 19.99
C TYR A 30 -10.74 13.72 20.40
N PHE A 31 -10.37 12.88 19.41
CA PHE A 31 -9.44 11.77 19.59
C PHE A 31 -8.55 11.59 18.37
N PHE A 32 -7.34 11.04 18.55
CA PHE A 32 -6.39 10.70 17.49
C PHE A 32 -6.19 9.18 17.39
N HIS A 33 -7.29 8.42 17.20
CA HIS A 33 -7.26 6.96 17.21
C HIS A 33 -6.32 6.35 16.16
N HIS A 34 -6.15 7.04 15.03
CA HIS A 34 -5.40 6.58 13.88
C HIS A 34 -3.93 7.05 13.88
N GLY A 35 -3.47 7.65 14.97
CA GLY A 35 -2.11 8.13 15.15
C GLY A 35 -1.73 9.28 14.20
N VAL A 36 -0.43 9.38 13.95
CA VAL A 36 0.18 10.36 13.04
C VAL A 36 1.05 9.65 12.02
N ALA A 37 1.25 10.26 10.86
CA ALA A 37 2.09 9.71 9.80
C ALA A 37 2.81 10.83 9.04
N SER A 38 3.98 10.53 8.48
CA SER A 38 4.64 11.39 7.51
C SER A 38 4.95 10.63 6.22
N GLY A 39 5.13 11.34 5.11
CA GLY A 39 5.45 10.67 3.85
C GLY A 39 5.82 11.61 2.72
N ASP A 40 6.16 10.99 1.59
CA ASP A 40 6.68 11.67 0.39
C ASP A 40 7.76 12.71 0.71
N PRO A 41 8.84 12.33 1.43
CA PRO A 41 9.92 13.23 1.77
C PRO A 41 10.66 13.67 0.49
N LEU A 42 10.80 14.98 0.31
CA LEU A 42 11.66 15.60 -0.69
C LEU A 42 12.91 16.18 -0.02
N ASN A 43 13.74 16.90 -0.76
CA ASN A 43 14.91 17.56 -0.18
C ASN A 43 14.55 18.77 0.69
N ASP A 44 13.38 19.36 0.48
CA ASP A 44 12.96 20.59 1.14
C ASP A 44 11.67 20.44 1.98
N ARG A 45 10.88 19.39 1.79
CA ARG A 45 9.55 19.24 2.40
C ARG A 45 9.11 17.80 2.58
N VAL A 46 8.09 17.60 3.42
CA VAL A 46 7.49 16.30 3.69
C VAL A 46 6.01 16.45 4.06
N ILE A 47 5.20 15.48 3.68
CA ILE A 47 3.80 15.43 4.09
C ILE A 47 3.70 15.00 5.56
N LEU A 48 2.91 15.72 6.34
CA LEU A 48 2.51 15.36 7.71
C LEU A 48 1.01 15.11 7.73
N TRP A 49 0.59 14.03 8.38
CA TRP A 49 -0.77 13.53 8.34
C TRP A 49 -1.28 13.14 9.73
N THR A 50 -2.56 13.34 9.96
CA THR A 50 -3.34 12.73 11.04
C THR A 50 -4.82 12.66 10.66
N ARG A 51 -5.61 11.98 11.49
CA ARG A 51 -7.08 12.05 11.48
C ARG A 51 -7.58 12.41 12.86
N VAL A 52 -8.44 13.41 12.92
CA VAL A 52 -9.11 13.81 14.17
C VAL A 52 -10.49 13.17 14.19
N THR A 53 -10.79 12.37 15.17
CA THR A 53 -12.13 11.77 15.35
C THR A 53 -12.95 12.70 16.26
N PRO A 54 -13.97 13.42 15.74
CA PRO A 54 -14.80 14.29 16.55
C PRO A 54 -15.89 13.48 17.27
N GLN A 55 -16.32 13.95 18.43
CA GLN A 55 -17.52 13.41 19.10
C GLN A 55 -18.83 13.93 18.46
N GLN A 56 -18.78 15.09 17.81
CA GLN A 56 -19.91 15.68 17.11
C GLN A 56 -19.53 16.02 15.68
N VAL A 57 -20.44 15.78 14.75
CA VAL A 57 -20.22 16.10 13.33
C VAL A 57 -20.16 17.62 13.13
N GLY A 58 -19.14 18.09 12.42
CA GLY A 58 -18.96 19.51 12.09
C GLY A 58 -17.54 19.82 11.64
N PRO A 59 -17.27 21.02 11.10
CA PRO A 59 -15.91 21.47 10.87
C PRO A 59 -15.11 21.52 12.17
N LEU A 60 -13.84 21.17 12.12
CA LEU A 60 -12.96 21.24 13.27
C LEU A 60 -11.57 21.77 12.92
N GLU A 61 -10.90 22.32 13.93
CA GLU A 61 -9.56 22.85 13.83
C GLU A 61 -8.61 21.99 14.67
N ALA A 62 -7.43 21.72 14.10
CA ALA A 62 -6.31 21.20 14.85
C ALA A 62 -5.05 22.03 14.58
N ILE A 63 -4.15 22.03 15.52
CA ILE A 63 -2.87 22.75 15.42
C ILE A 63 -1.77 21.71 15.20
N LEU A 64 -1.04 21.85 14.10
CA LEU A 64 0.24 21.16 13.88
C LEU A 64 1.34 21.92 14.64
N GLU A 65 2.15 21.20 15.38
CA GLU A 65 3.33 21.71 16.08
C GLU A 65 4.56 20.90 15.68
N ILE A 66 5.67 21.59 15.40
CA ILE A 66 6.97 21.00 15.03
C ILE A 66 8.04 21.41 16.02
N SER A 67 8.92 20.48 16.37
CA SER A 67 10.05 20.71 17.29
C SER A 67 11.27 19.91 16.86
N GLU A 68 12.46 20.40 17.15
CA GLU A 68 13.71 19.67 16.99
C GLU A 68 13.92 18.61 18.09
N ASN A 69 13.16 18.70 19.18
CA ASN A 69 13.26 17.75 20.28
C ASN A 69 11.91 17.14 20.66
N LYS A 70 11.94 15.88 21.07
CA LYS A 70 10.76 15.05 21.32
C LYS A 70 9.86 15.58 22.46
N ASN A 71 10.40 16.36 23.38
CA ASN A 71 9.64 16.91 24.49
C ASN A 71 8.93 18.24 24.16
N PHE A 72 9.13 18.78 22.95
CA PHE A 72 8.55 20.05 22.50
C PHE A 72 8.87 21.22 23.42
N SER A 73 10.07 21.26 23.98
CA SER A 73 10.55 22.39 24.83
C SER A 73 10.70 23.68 24.01
N SER A 74 10.90 23.56 22.70
CA SER A 74 10.90 24.67 21.74
C SER A 74 10.10 24.27 20.50
N ILE A 75 9.05 25.03 20.20
CA ILE A 75 8.23 24.84 18.98
C ILE A 75 8.82 25.77 17.91
N ILE A 76 9.37 25.17 16.82
CA ILE A 76 9.96 25.91 15.71
C ILE A 76 8.94 26.28 14.63
N PHE A 77 7.79 25.58 14.59
CA PHE A 77 6.69 25.87 13.67
C PHE A 77 5.36 25.48 14.29
N SER A 78 4.32 26.30 14.05
CA SER A 78 2.96 26.00 14.45
C SER A 78 1.98 26.51 13.39
N LYS A 79 0.95 25.70 13.07
CA LYS A 79 -0.05 26.00 12.04
C LYS A 79 -1.43 25.49 12.42
N LYS A 80 -2.43 26.37 12.37
CA LYS A 80 -3.84 25.98 12.44
C LYS A 80 -4.30 25.38 11.11
N LEU A 81 -4.93 24.24 11.16
CA LEU A 81 -5.42 23.46 10.02
C LEU A 81 -6.87 23.08 10.27
N GLN A 82 -7.69 23.12 9.22
CA GLN A 82 -9.10 22.79 9.30
C GLN A 82 -9.38 21.47 8.56
N THR A 83 -10.37 20.75 9.06
CA THR A 83 -10.87 19.53 8.42
C THR A 83 -12.37 19.36 8.69
N SER A 84 -13.01 18.44 7.96
CA SER A 84 -14.42 18.13 8.09
C SER A 84 -14.72 16.72 7.58
N SER A 85 -15.99 16.30 7.65
CA SER A 85 -16.48 15.05 7.07
C SER A 85 -16.25 14.92 5.55
N LEU A 86 -16.05 16.03 4.84
CA LEU A 86 -15.75 16.01 3.40
C LEU A 86 -14.44 15.30 3.08
N SER A 87 -13.46 15.37 3.98
CA SER A 87 -12.16 14.66 3.92
C SER A 87 -12.04 13.58 5.00
N ASP A 88 -13.15 13.05 5.50
CA ASP A 88 -13.20 12.09 6.62
C ASP A 88 -12.37 12.53 7.83
N TYR A 89 -12.33 13.83 8.09
CA TYR A 89 -11.55 14.42 9.19
C TYR A 89 -10.05 14.18 9.14
N THR A 90 -9.52 13.77 8.00
CA THR A 90 -8.07 13.70 7.80
C THR A 90 -7.49 15.09 7.61
N ILE A 91 -6.28 15.27 8.09
CA ILE A 91 -5.48 16.49 7.92
C ILE A 91 -4.18 16.08 7.24
N LYS A 92 -3.84 16.81 6.19
CA LYS A 92 -2.60 16.62 5.44
C LYS A 92 -1.96 17.99 5.21
N TYR A 93 -0.70 18.13 5.60
CA TYR A 93 0.04 19.36 5.44
C TYR A 93 1.41 19.11 4.81
N ASP A 94 1.71 19.80 3.72
CA ASP A 94 3.01 19.74 3.04
C ASP A 94 3.98 20.72 3.74
N PHE A 95 4.72 20.21 4.73
CA PHE A 95 5.61 20.99 5.58
C PHE A 95 6.91 21.29 4.85
N LEU A 96 7.20 22.58 4.63
CA LEU A 96 8.45 23.07 4.02
C LEU A 96 9.58 23.06 5.07
N ALA A 97 10.14 21.87 5.33
CA ALA A 97 11.08 21.60 6.40
C ALA A 97 12.37 22.44 6.28
N LYS A 98 12.87 22.65 5.05
CA LYS A 98 14.12 23.40 4.77
C LYS A 98 14.14 24.82 5.35
N GLN A 99 12.97 25.40 5.62
CA GLN A 99 12.89 26.74 6.25
C GLN A 99 13.12 26.72 7.75
N TYR A 100 13.02 25.56 8.41
CA TYR A 100 12.96 25.43 9.86
C TYR A 100 13.94 24.40 10.42
N CYS A 101 14.35 23.42 9.63
CA CYS A 101 15.21 22.31 10.03
C CYS A 101 16.26 22.04 8.96
N ASP A 102 17.45 21.60 9.40
CA ASP A 102 18.46 21.09 8.48
C ASP A 102 18.03 19.77 7.88
N SER A 103 18.24 19.61 6.55
CA SER A 103 18.04 18.32 5.87
C SER A 103 18.96 17.25 6.46
N ASP A 104 18.54 15.98 6.43
CA ASP A 104 19.15 14.82 7.10
C ASP A 104 19.04 14.81 8.62
N MET A 105 18.75 15.96 9.26
CA MET A 105 18.37 16.02 10.65
C MET A 105 16.90 15.65 10.81
N GLY A 106 16.60 14.81 11.78
CA GLY A 106 15.22 14.48 12.12
C GLY A 106 14.54 15.60 12.89
N PHE A 107 13.24 15.72 12.76
CA PHE A 107 12.41 16.58 13.59
C PHE A 107 11.19 15.80 14.11
N PHE A 108 10.55 16.36 15.15
CA PHE A 108 9.34 15.79 15.76
C PHE A 108 8.13 16.65 15.43
N TYR A 109 6.99 16.01 15.28
CA TYR A 109 5.72 16.69 15.01
C TYR A 109 4.58 16.05 15.80
N ARG A 110 3.56 16.84 16.10
CA ARG A 110 2.31 16.38 16.73
C ARG A 110 1.16 17.30 16.32
N PHE A 111 -0.04 16.81 16.56
CA PHE A 111 -1.25 17.58 16.35
C PHE A 111 -1.99 17.78 17.68
N ARG A 112 -2.65 18.91 17.82
CA ARG A 112 -3.48 19.24 18.98
C ARG A 112 -4.85 19.71 18.54
N ALA A 113 -5.91 19.10 19.09
CA ALA A 113 -7.30 19.52 18.90
C ALA A 113 -7.92 19.77 20.28
N GLY A 114 -8.28 21.01 20.57
CA GLY A 114 -8.62 21.43 21.92
C GLY A 114 -7.50 21.11 22.91
N ASN A 115 -7.81 20.33 23.94
CA ASN A 115 -6.86 19.91 24.98
C ASN A 115 -6.21 18.52 24.69
N VAL A 116 -6.60 17.86 23.60
CA VAL A 116 -6.06 16.54 23.26
C VAL A 116 -4.87 16.68 22.32
N ILE A 117 -3.80 15.96 22.63
CA ILE A 117 -2.56 15.90 21.84
C ILE A 117 -2.46 14.50 21.24
N SER A 118 -2.06 14.42 19.97
CA SER A 118 -1.77 13.17 19.29
C SER A 118 -0.50 12.50 19.79
N ASP A 119 -0.23 11.29 19.33
CA ASP A 119 1.13 10.73 19.36
C ASP A 119 2.14 11.73 18.76
N THR A 120 3.40 11.63 19.21
CA THR A 120 4.52 12.33 18.60
C THR A 120 5.08 11.51 17.46
N GLY A 121 5.07 12.06 16.25
CA GLY A 121 5.74 11.52 15.09
C GLY A 121 7.15 12.06 14.94
N GLN A 122 8.00 11.29 14.23
CA GLN A 122 9.32 11.69 13.79
C GLN A 122 9.37 11.67 12.27
N SER A 123 10.07 12.63 11.66
CA SER A 123 10.25 12.69 10.21
C SER A 123 11.56 13.37 9.86
N LYS A 124 11.93 13.31 8.57
CA LYS A 124 13.12 13.99 8.03
C LYS A 124 12.97 14.26 6.53
N THR A 125 13.84 15.10 6.00
CA THR A 125 14.09 15.31 4.57
C THR A 125 15.52 14.89 4.25
N PHE A 126 15.87 14.79 2.97
CA PHE A 126 17.18 14.31 2.52
C PHE A 126 17.94 15.41 1.79
N SER A 127 19.16 15.71 2.23
CA SER A 127 20.03 16.68 1.58
C SER A 127 20.62 16.11 0.28
N GLU A 128 21.18 17.00 -0.55
CA GLU A 128 21.94 16.57 -1.74
C GLU A 128 23.21 15.78 -1.38
N ASN A 129 23.69 15.92 -0.16
CA ASN A 129 24.90 15.28 0.35
C ASN A 129 24.65 13.97 1.09
N THR A 130 23.40 13.49 1.17
CA THR A 130 23.06 12.21 1.79
C THR A 130 23.88 11.08 1.17
N THR A 131 24.68 10.37 1.98
CA THR A 131 25.57 9.29 1.55
C THR A 131 25.09 7.90 1.96
N THR A 132 24.15 7.82 2.90
CA THR A 132 23.57 6.57 3.38
C THR A 132 22.08 6.71 3.57
N ALA A 133 21.31 5.65 3.32
CA ALA A 133 19.89 5.59 3.61
C ALA A 133 19.51 4.16 4.00
N LYS A 134 18.78 4.02 5.11
CA LYS A 134 18.19 2.76 5.57
C LYS A 134 16.71 2.76 5.23
N ILE A 135 16.32 1.89 4.32
CA ILE A 135 14.99 1.83 3.74
C ILE A 135 14.32 0.52 4.13
N GLY A 136 13.18 0.59 4.82
CA GLY A 136 12.30 -0.56 5.02
C GLY A 136 11.45 -0.79 3.76
N ILE A 137 11.23 -2.05 3.36
CA ILE A 137 10.43 -2.39 2.17
C ILE A 137 9.33 -3.35 2.60
N PHE A 138 8.08 -3.00 2.32
CA PHE A 138 6.90 -3.74 2.72
C PHE A 138 5.89 -3.83 1.59
N SER A 139 5.06 -4.88 1.62
CA SER A 139 3.88 -5.06 0.77
C SER A 139 2.86 -5.99 1.43
N CYS A 140 1.65 -6.02 0.92
CA CYS A 140 0.66 -7.08 1.16
C CYS A 140 0.31 -7.24 2.65
N SER A 141 -0.19 -6.17 3.28
CA SER A 141 -0.62 -6.15 4.68
C SER A 141 -2.10 -6.49 4.81
N ASN A 142 -2.44 -7.78 4.85
CA ASN A 142 -3.81 -8.25 4.98
C ASN A 142 -4.22 -8.35 6.46
N PHE A 143 -5.10 -7.44 6.92
CA PHE A 143 -5.52 -7.33 8.32
C PHE A 143 -6.15 -8.61 8.88
N PRO A 144 -7.10 -9.28 8.19
CA PRO A 144 -7.68 -10.54 8.68
C PRO A 144 -6.69 -11.70 8.81
N ALA A 145 -5.61 -11.67 8.03
CA ALA A 145 -4.66 -12.77 7.97
C ALA A 145 -3.69 -12.84 9.17
N GLY A 146 -3.45 -11.72 9.86
CA GLY A 146 -2.50 -11.69 10.98
C GLY A 146 -2.20 -10.29 11.52
N TYR A 147 -1.41 -10.23 12.58
CA TYR A 147 -0.93 -8.98 13.18
C TYR A 147 0.25 -8.41 12.36
N PHE A 148 0.34 -7.07 12.30
CA PHE A 148 1.42 -6.39 11.55
C PHE A 148 2.73 -6.35 12.35
N ASN A 149 3.22 -7.54 12.75
CA ASN A 149 4.44 -7.69 13.56
C ASN A 149 5.67 -7.15 12.84
N ALA A 150 5.73 -7.26 11.50
CA ALA A 150 6.82 -6.71 10.71
C ALA A 150 6.95 -5.19 10.86
N TYR A 151 5.83 -4.48 10.86
CA TYR A 151 5.82 -3.03 11.09
C TYR A 151 6.27 -2.69 12.51
N GLN A 152 5.78 -3.44 13.51
CA GLN A 152 6.19 -3.25 14.90
C GLN A 152 7.69 -3.48 15.08
N ALA A 153 8.23 -4.58 14.57
CA ALA A 153 9.65 -4.91 14.66
C ALA A 153 10.55 -3.86 13.97
N ALA A 154 10.10 -3.36 12.81
CA ALA A 154 10.82 -2.29 12.10
C ALA A 154 10.84 -0.98 12.88
N ALA A 155 9.71 -0.60 13.50
CA ALA A 155 9.62 0.58 14.35
C ALA A 155 10.50 0.47 15.61
N GLU A 156 10.53 -0.72 16.23
CA GLU A 156 11.34 -0.97 17.44
C GLU A 156 12.85 -0.91 17.18
N LYS A 157 13.30 -1.31 15.99
CA LYS A 157 14.70 -1.14 15.57
C LYS A 157 15.13 0.31 15.52
N ASN A 158 14.19 1.24 15.37
CA ASN A 158 14.37 2.70 15.44
C ASN A 158 15.54 3.22 14.59
N ASN A 159 15.73 2.68 13.41
CA ASN A 159 16.88 2.99 12.56
C ASN A 159 16.55 3.19 11.07
N LEU A 160 15.26 3.24 10.70
CA LEU A 160 14.85 3.53 9.34
C LEU A 160 14.87 5.03 9.07
N ASP A 161 15.41 5.42 7.92
CA ASP A 161 15.33 6.78 7.40
C ASP A 161 14.02 7.03 6.67
N LEU A 162 13.49 6.00 6.00
CA LEU A 162 12.18 5.97 5.34
C LEU A 162 11.74 4.52 5.14
N TRP A 163 10.48 4.34 4.77
CA TRP A 163 9.98 3.03 4.38
C TRP A 163 9.11 3.12 3.13
N LEU A 164 9.12 2.05 2.33
CA LEU A 164 8.36 1.90 1.11
C LEU A 164 7.22 0.92 1.35
N HIS A 165 6.06 1.21 0.79
CA HIS A 165 4.98 0.24 0.63
C HIS A 165 4.66 0.07 -0.85
N LEU A 166 4.83 -1.15 -1.35
CA LEU A 166 4.77 -1.47 -2.77
C LEU A 166 3.38 -1.85 -3.26
N GLY A 167 2.35 -1.63 -2.44
CA GLY A 167 0.96 -1.93 -2.74
C GLY A 167 0.38 -3.00 -1.83
N ASP A 168 -0.93 -3.23 -1.93
CA ASP A 168 -1.71 -4.07 -1.03
C ASP A 168 -1.58 -3.61 0.43
N TYR A 169 -1.62 -2.30 0.63
CA TYR A 169 -1.66 -1.74 1.97
C TYR A 169 -2.91 -2.18 2.73
N LEU A 170 -4.01 -2.43 2.00
CA LEU A 170 -5.26 -2.99 2.49
C LEU A 170 -5.89 -3.91 1.43
N TYR A 171 -6.88 -4.71 1.85
CA TYR A 171 -7.58 -5.67 1.00
C TYR A 171 -9.09 -5.42 1.02
N GLU A 172 -9.74 -5.49 -0.16
CA GLU A 172 -11.15 -5.17 -0.35
C GLU A 172 -12.11 -6.28 0.07
N TYR A 173 -11.64 -7.49 0.25
CA TYR A 173 -12.47 -8.67 0.45
C TYR A 173 -13.42 -8.60 1.66
N PRO A 174 -14.61 -9.24 1.56
CA PRO A 174 -15.54 -9.40 2.65
C PRO A 174 -15.06 -10.44 3.67
N MET A 175 -15.72 -10.50 4.83
CA MET A 175 -15.60 -11.64 5.74
C MET A 175 -16.05 -12.93 5.02
N GLY A 176 -15.28 -14.00 5.14
CA GLY A 176 -15.44 -15.23 4.38
C GLY A 176 -14.71 -15.25 3.04
N GLY A 177 -14.09 -14.11 2.63
CA GLY A 177 -13.21 -14.01 1.45
C GLY A 177 -11.78 -14.42 1.74
N TYR A 178 -10.85 -13.95 0.88
CA TYR A 178 -9.44 -14.32 0.91
C TYR A 178 -8.79 -14.10 2.29
N ALA A 179 -8.16 -15.15 2.83
CA ALA A 179 -7.37 -15.15 4.06
C ALA A 179 -8.10 -14.68 5.34
N THR A 180 -9.42 -14.87 5.42
CA THR A 180 -10.24 -14.51 6.59
C THR A 180 -10.50 -15.68 7.57
N ASP A 181 -9.99 -16.88 7.29
CA ASP A 181 -10.31 -18.12 8.06
C ASP A 181 -9.98 -18.00 9.56
N LYS A 182 -8.99 -17.20 9.91
CA LYS A 182 -8.55 -16.97 11.29
C LYS A 182 -9.03 -15.63 11.86
N ALA A 183 -9.76 -14.82 11.10
CA ALA A 183 -10.09 -13.44 11.44
C ALA A 183 -10.82 -13.30 12.77
N GLU A 184 -11.85 -14.12 13.03
CA GLU A 184 -12.58 -14.10 14.29
C GLU A 184 -11.71 -14.51 15.48
N LYS A 185 -10.93 -15.59 15.33
CA LYS A 185 -10.02 -16.08 16.37
C LYS A 185 -8.96 -15.04 16.74
N LEU A 186 -8.50 -14.27 15.78
CA LEU A 186 -7.49 -13.23 15.96
C LEU A 186 -8.10 -11.88 16.42
N GLY A 187 -9.44 -11.75 16.43
CA GLY A 187 -10.09 -10.47 16.66
C GLY A 187 -9.84 -9.45 15.53
N ARG A 188 -9.64 -9.96 14.30
CA ARG A 188 -9.27 -9.14 13.12
C ARG A 188 -10.31 -9.28 11.98
N VAL A 189 -11.58 -9.28 12.36
CA VAL A 189 -12.68 -9.28 11.38
C VAL A 189 -12.60 -8.02 10.53
N PRO A 190 -12.68 -8.12 9.19
CA PRO A 190 -12.61 -6.95 8.33
C PRO A 190 -13.82 -6.04 8.48
N GLU A 191 -13.61 -4.74 8.47
CA GLU A 191 -14.66 -3.73 8.50
C GLU A 191 -14.54 -2.78 7.29
N PRO A 192 -15.62 -2.67 6.49
CA PRO A 192 -16.91 -3.36 6.62
C PRO A 192 -16.77 -4.87 6.42
N LYS A 193 -17.73 -5.66 6.90
CA LYS A 193 -17.75 -7.12 6.72
C LYS A 193 -18.07 -7.55 5.29
N HIS A 194 -18.68 -6.67 4.50
CA HIS A 194 -18.89 -6.86 3.07
C HIS A 194 -17.70 -6.33 2.28
N GLU A 195 -17.67 -6.61 0.99
CA GLU A 195 -16.66 -6.12 0.08
C GLU A 195 -16.70 -4.59 -0.05
N MET A 196 -15.53 -3.96 -0.20
CA MET A 196 -15.45 -2.51 -0.36
C MET A 196 -15.89 -2.09 -1.76
N ILE A 197 -16.91 -1.24 -1.84
CA ILE A 197 -17.44 -0.70 -3.11
C ILE A 197 -17.57 0.81 -3.04
N THR A 198 -18.08 1.33 -1.92
CA THR A 198 -18.38 2.76 -1.75
C THR A 198 -17.20 3.51 -1.09
N LEU A 199 -17.22 4.84 -1.20
CA LEU A 199 -16.26 5.69 -0.49
C LEU A 199 -16.27 5.44 1.02
N SER A 200 -17.45 5.21 1.59
CA SER A 200 -17.58 4.90 3.02
C SER A 200 -16.86 3.61 3.39
N ASP A 201 -16.96 2.58 2.55
CA ASP A 201 -16.34 1.27 2.78
C ASP A 201 -14.82 1.38 2.76
N TYR A 202 -14.27 2.05 1.74
CA TYR A 202 -12.83 2.29 1.64
C TYR A 202 -12.30 3.11 2.82
N ARG A 203 -13.01 4.15 3.24
CA ARG A 203 -12.65 4.95 4.42
C ARG A 203 -12.64 4.12 5.71
N GLN A 204 -13.67 3.28 5.90
CA GLN A 204 -13.79 2.41 7.07
C GLN A 204 -12.65 1.39 7.12
N ARG A 205 -12.30 0.78 5.99
CA ARG A 205 -11.19 -0.16 5.89
C ARG A 205 -9.84 0.52 6.16
N HIS A 206 -9.61 1.69 5.59
CA HIS A 206 -8.41 2.49 5.91
C HIS A 206 -8.31 2.83 7.40
N ALA A 207 -9.44 3.21 8.03
CA ALA A 207 -9.49 3.50 9.45
C ALA A 207 -9.06 2.28 10.29
N GLN A 208 -9.62 1.10 9.99
CA GLN A 208 -9.29 -0.14 10.68
C GLN A 208 -7.80 -0.47 10.60
N TYR A 209 -7.19 -0.35 9.42
CA TYR A 209 -5.77 -0.65 9.23
C TYR A 209 -4.86 0.35 9.95
N LYS A 210 -5.28 1.62 10.06
CA LYS A 210 -4.56 2.65 10.79
C LYS A 210 -4.69 2.54 12.32
N GLU A 211 -5.65 1.79 12.83
CA GLU A 211 -5.79 1.52 14.27
C GLU A 211 -4.85 0.40 14.75
N ASP A 212 -4.30 -0.43 13.87
CA ASP A 212 -3.34 -1.47 14.23
C ASP A 212 -2.09 -0.86 14.88
N GLN A 213 -1.63 -1.48 15.98
CA GLN A 213 -0.53 -0.95 16.78
C GLN A 213 0.79 -0.92 15.99
N GLY A 214 1.10 -1.98 15.23
CA GLY A 214 2.29 -2.03 14.38
C GLY A 214 2.25 -0.97 13.29
N SER A 215 1.08 -0.79 12.65
CA SER A 215 0.85 0.27 11.66
C SER A 215 1.12 1.65 12.27
N LYS A 216 0.50 1.98 13.39
CA LYS A 216 0.72 3.26 14.08
C LYS A 216 2.18 3.46 14.49
N ALA A 217 2.83 2.41 14.99
CA ALA A 217 4.23 2.46 15.42
C ALA A 217 5.15 2.84 14.26
N LEU A 218 5.03 2.17 13.11
CA LEU A 218 5.90 2.44 11.95
C LEU A 218 5.59 3.81 11.33
N HIS A 219 4.31 4.16 11.17
CA HIS A 219 3.91 5.45 10.59
C HIS A 219 4.41 6.67 11.35
N LYS A 220 4.44 6.61 12.70
CA LYS A 220 4.97 7.71 13.51
C LYS A 220 6.49 7.76 13.55
N HIS A 221 7.17 6.67 13.13
CA HIS A 221 8.61 6.52 13.26
C HIS A 221 9.41 7.12 12.10
N ALA A 222 8.95 6.89 10.84
CA ALA A 222 9.67 7.31 9.64
C ALA A 222 8.71 7.66 8.50
N PRO A 223 9.12 8.53 7.55
CA PRO A 223 8.28 8.89 6.41
C PRO A 223 8.06 7.72 5.46
N LEU A 224 6.83 7.61 4.97
CA LEU A 224 6.37 6.62 4.01
C LEU A 224 6.47 7.13 2.57
N ILE A 225 6.89 6.26 1.65
CA ILE A 225 6.62 6.40 0.22
C ILE A 225 5.82 5.18 -0.21
N ALA A 226 4.61 5.36 -0.72
CA ALA A 226 3.71 4.28 -1.08
C ALA A 226 3.15 4.42 -2.49
N VAL A 227 2.88 3.28 -3.12
CA VAL A 227 2.03 3.14 -4.30
C VAL A 227 0.92 2.16 -3.97
N TRP A 228 -0.18 2.22 -4.71
CA TRP A 228 -1.21 1.18 -4.65
C TRP A 228 -0.83 -0.02 -5.52
N ASP A 229 -1.41 -1.18 -5.23
CA ASP A 229 -1.53 -2.31 -6.13
C ASP A 229 -3.02 -2.49 -6.49
N ASP A 230 -3.52 -3.69 -6.68
CA ASP A 230 -4.91 -3.92 -7.04
C ASP A 230 -5.86 -3.89 -5.84
N HIS A 231 -5.49 -4.46 -4.70
CA HIS A 231 -6.37 -4.58 -3.54
C HIS A 231 -6.75 -3.25 -2.88
N GLU A 232 -6.05 -2.16 -3.15
CA GLU A 232 -6.53 -0.83 -2.80
C GLU A 232 -7.82 -0.45 -3.57
N PHE A 233 -8.17 -1.22 -4.61
CA PHE A 233 -9.37 -1.07 -5.44
C PHE A 233 -10.18 -2.34 -5.48
N SER A 234 -9.68 -3.37 -6.18
CA SER A 234 -10.27 -4.67 -6.40
C SER A 234 -9.29 -5.61 -7.09
N ASN A 235 -9.26 -6.88 -6.71
CA ASN A 235 -8.34 -7.91 -7.22
C ASN A 235 -8.18 -7.89 -8.74
N ASP A 236 -6.92 -8.05 -9.19
CA ASP A 236 -6.51 -8.06 -10.59
C ASP A 236 -7.02 -6.86 -11.40
N ALA A 237 -7.00 -5.66 -10.79
CA ALA A 237 -7.45 -4.44 -11.45
C ALA A 237 -6.59 -4.07 -12.67
N TRP A 238 -7.25 -3.52 -13.70
CA TRP A 238 -6.62 -2.91 -14.87
C TRP A 238 -7.28 -1.55 -15.18
N LYS A 239 -6.81 -0.83 -16.20
CA LYS A 239 -7.29 0.54 -16.52
C LYS A 239 -8.80 0.69 -16.73
N ARG A 240 -9.56 -0.40 -16.99
CA ARG A 240 -10.99 -0.35 -17.32
C ARG A 240 -11.86 -1.34 -16.54
N GLY A 241 -11.32 -2.06 -15.56
CA GLY A 241 -12.06 -3.06 -14.79
C GLY A 241 -11.16 -3.77 -13.78
N ALA A 242 -11.68 -4.80 -13.15
CA ALA A 242 -10.95 -5.71 -12.27
C ALA A 242 -11.51 -7.12 -12.42
N GLU A 243 -10.75 -8.14 -12.01
CA GLU A 243 -11.27 -9.50 -11.97
C GLU A 243 -12.40 -9.61 -10.94
N ASN A 244 -12.19 -9.03 -9.77
CA ASN A 244 -13.15 -9.00 -8.68
C ASN A 244 -14.06 -7.76 -8.76
N HIS A 245 -14.66 -7.53 -9.95
CA HIS A 245 -15.69 -6.51 -10.16
C HIS A 245 -16.67 -6.93 -11.25
N SER A 246 -17.95 -6.98 -10.89
CA SER A 246 -19.05 -7.31 -11.80
C SER A 246 -19.99 -6.11 -11.94
N GLU A 247 -20.03 -5.52 -13.14
CA GLU A 247 -20.93 -4.42 -13.47
C GLU A 247 -22.39 -4.84 -13.52
N ASP A 248 -22.65 -6.14 -13.74
CA ASP A 248 -24.00 -6.72 -13.82
C ASP A 248 -24.62 -7.00 -12.46
N GLY A 249 -23.85 -6.83 -11.39
CA GLY A 249 -24.24 -7.16 -10.02
C GLY A 249 -24.50 -5.95 -9.13
N ALA A 250 -24.39 -6.16 -7.82
CA ALA A 250 -24.56 -5.13 -6.79
C ALA A 250 -23.39 -4.12 -6.69
N GLU A 251 -22.30 -4.34 -7.44
CA GLU A 251 -21.07 -3.55 -7.32
C GLU A 251 -21.10 -2.27 -8.15
N GLY A 252 -22.03 -2.16 -9.09
CA GLY A 252 -22.27 -0.95 -9.87
C GLY A 252 -21.13 -0.61 -10.86
N ASP A 253 -20.97 0.69 -11.15
CA ASP A 253 -19.97 1.18 -12.11
C ASP A 253 -18.54 1.11 -11.55
N PHE A 254 -17.65 0.42 -12.26
CA PHE A 254 -16.23 0.32 -11.92
C PHE A 254 -15.53 1.67 -11.75
N TYR A 255 -15.87 2.65 -12.59
CA TYR A 255 -15.23 3.97 -12.52
C TYR A 255 -15.64 4.76 -11.27
N ALA A 256 -16.87 4.56 -10.80
CA ALA A 256 -17.35 5.12 -9.54
C ALA A 256 -16.62 4.45 -8.36
N ARG A 257 -16.53 3.11 -8.33
CA ARG A 257 -15.77 2.33 -7.34
C ARG A 257 -14.32 2.79 -7.30
N ARG A 258 -13.64 2.84 -8.45
CA ARG A 258 -12.26 3.30 -8.57
C ARG A 258 -12.07 4.73 -8.05
N SER A 259 -12.98 5.64 -8.37
CA SER A 259 -12.91 7.03 -7.91
C SER A 259 -13.06 7.13 -6.40
N ALA A 260 -13.91 6.29 -5.79
CA ALA A 260 -14.08 6.16 -4.36
C ALA A 260 -12.80 5.67 -3.68
N ALA A 261 -12.20 4.60 -4.21
CA ALA A 261 -10.94 4.02 -3.73
C ALA A 261 -9.78 5.03 -3.80
N ILE A 262 -9.59 5.69 -4.94
CA ILE A 262 -8.56 6.74 -5.13
C ILE A 262 -8.75 7.88 -4.12
N LYS A 263 -9.99 8.34 -3.93
CA LYS A 263 -10.28 9.41 -2.98
C LYS A 263 -9.92 9.01 -1.56
N ALA A 264 -10.36 7.84 -1.09
CA ALA A 264 -10.03 7.33 0.22
C ALA A 264 -8.52 7.15 0.40
N TYR A 265 -7.82 6.60 -0.60
CA TYR A 265 -6.38 6.43 -0.57
C TYR A 265 -5.64 7.75 -0.35
N TYR A 266 -5.98 8.80 -1.14
CA TYR A 266 -5.37 10.12 -0.93
C TYR A 266 -5.77 10.79 0.37
N GLU A 267 -6.93 10.51 0.93
CA GLU A 267 -7.32 11.03 2.26
C GLU A 267 -6.51 10.37 3.38
N TRP A 268 -6.31 9.05 3.30
CA TRP A 268 -5.76 8.24 4.39
C TRP A 268 -4.26 7.96 4.32
N MET A 269 -3.65 8.11 3.15
CA MET A 269 -2.21 7.92 2.99
C MET A 269 -1.45 9.25 3.07
N PRO A 270 -0.29 9.28 3.76
CA PRO A 270 0.52 10.49 3.91
C PRO A 270 1.33 10.79 2.64
N ILE A 271 0.66 10.82 1.50
CA ILE A 271 1.31 11.04 0.20
C ILE A 271 0.87 12.37 -0.40
N ARG A 272 1.72 12.92 -1.29
CA ARG A 272 1.45 14.19 -1.98
C ARG A 272 0.44 13.99 -3.11
N GLU A 273 -0.61 14.78 -3.12
CA GLU A 273 -1.62 14.74 -4.17
C GLU A 273 -1.07 15.28 -5.50
N GLN A 274 -1.36 14.56 -6.57
CA GLN A 274 -1.10 15.01 -7.93
C GLN A 274 -2.32 15.74 -8.51
N LYS A 275 -2.10 16.65 -9.49
CA LYS A 275 -3.21 17.29 -10.22
C LYS A 275 -4.14 16.26 -10.86
N ASN A 276 -3.57 15.28 -11.54
CA ASN A 276 -4.28 14.08 -11.98
C ASN A 276 -4.23 13.04 -10.86
N LYS A 277 -5.32 12.87 -10.12
CA LYS A 277 -5.38 11.93 -8.99
C LYS A 277 -5.25 10.46 -9.39
N ARG A 278 -5.44 10.13 -10.66
CA ARG A 278 -5.16 8.79 -11.18
C ARG A 278 -3.66 8.51 -11.34
N ARG A 279 -2.82 9.53 -11.31
CA ARG A 279 -1.37 9.42 -11.46
C ARG A 279 -0.72 9.26 -10.09
N ILE A 280 -0.40 8.02 -9.70
CA ILE A 280 0.35 7.75 -8.47
C ILE A 280 1.86 7.70 -8.74
N PHE A 281 2.28 7.38 -9.95
CA PHE A 281 3.70 7.26 -10.30
C PHE A 281 4.42 8.60 -10.17
N ARG A 282 5.54 8.58 -9.47
CA ARG A 282 6.34 9.75 -9.10
C ARG A 282 7.77 9.34 -8.74
N GLU A 283 8.66 10.32 -8.63
CA GLU A 283 10.06 10.08 -8.30
C GLU A 283 10.50 10.80 -7.02
N PHE A 284 11.53 10.24 -6.39
CA PHE A 284 12.17 10.80 -5.22
C PHE A 284 13.69 10.75 -5.39
N LYS A 285 14.37 11.78 -4.89
CA LYS A 285 15.83 11.84 -4.87
C LYS A 285 16.31 11.83 -3.41
N ILE A 286 17.07 10.79 -3.05
CA ILE A 286 17.73 10.69 -1.75
C ILE A 286 19.18 11.12 -1.99
N GLY A 287 19.42 12.41 -1.92
CA GLY A 287 20.66 13.02 -2.31
C GLY A 287 21.06 12.69 -3.75
N LYS A 288 22.37 12.54 -3.96
CA LYS A 288 22.96 11.97 -5.17
C LYS A 288 23.07 10.44 -5.12
N LEU A 289 22.63 9.84 -4.02
CA LEU A 289 22.76 8.41 -3.76
C LEU A 289 21.71 7.59 -4.53
N ILE A 290 20.42 7.93 -4.37
CA ILE A 290 19.32 7.14 -4.93
C ILE A 290 18.37 8.03 -5.73
N HIS A 291 18.04 7.56 -6.93
CA HIS A 291 16.90 7.97 -7.72
C HIS A 291 15.85 6.86 -7.63
N LEU A 292 14.83 7.08 -6.81
CA LEU A 292 13.72 6.17 -6.60
C LEU A 292 12.55 6.58 -7.50
N ILE A 293 12.13 5.67 -8.37
CA ILE A 293 11.03 5.83 -9.33
C ILE A 293 9.92 4.88 -8.92
N MET A 294 8.82 5.42 -8.39
CA MET A 294 7.64 4.63 -8.00
C MET A 294 6.71 4.51 -9.19
N LEU A 295 6.39 3.29 -9.59
CA LEU A 295 5.57 2.99 -10.77
C LEU A 295 4.10 2.75 -10.41
N ASP A 296 3.22 2.89 -11.41
CA ASP A 296 1.85 2.39 -11.39
C ASP A 296 1.73 1.27 -12.43
N THR A 297 1.67 0.04 -11.97
CA THR A 297 1.48 -1.14 -12.82
C THR A 297 0.02 -1.61 -12.85
N ARG A 298 -0.94 -0.82 -12.32
CA ARG A 298 -2.35 -1.23 -12.20
C ARG A 298 -3.32 -0.28 -12.89
N GLN A 299 -3.45 0.95 -12.40
CA GLN A 299 -4.60 1.80 -12.74
C GLN A 299 -4.40 2.72 -13.93
N TYR A 300 -3.14 3.07 -14.24
CA TYR A 300 -2.89 4.11 -15.22
C TYR A 300 -2.90 3.62 -16.66
N GLY A 301 -2.07 2.61 -16.98
CA GLY A 301 -1.84 2.15 -18.33
C GLY A 301 -2.22 0.69 -18.62
N ARG A 302 -2.39 -0.13 -17.59
CA ARG A 302 -2.49 -1.58 -17.69
C ARG A 302 -3.67 -2.05 -18.55
N ASP A 303 -3.37 -2.89 -19.55
CA ASP A 303 -4.39 -3.68 -20.25
C ASP A 303 -4.83 -4.89 -19.43
N LYS A 304 -6.01 -5.42 -19.73
CA LYS A 304 -6.52 -6.64 -19.09
C LYS A 304 -5.54 -7.80 -19.24
N GLN A 305 -5.38 -8.56 -18.17
CA GLN A 305 -4.54 -9.75 -18.12
C GLN A 305 -5.02 -10.79 -19.14
N ILE A 306 -4.08 -11.51 -19.77
CA ILE A 306 -4.39 -12.66 -20.59
C ILE A 306 -4.83 -13.82 -19.70
N GLN A 307 -5.97 -14.41 -20.03
CA GLN A 307 -6.50 -15.57 -19.32
C GLN A 307 -6.20 -16.86 -20.12
N PRO A 308 -5.32 -17.77 -19.65
CA PRO A 308 -4.97 -18.98 -20.38
C PRO A 308 -6.18 -19.84 -20.80
N LYS A 309 -7.26 -19.80 -20.03
CA LYS A 309 -8.50 -20.52 -20.32
C LYS A 309 -9.15 -20.11 -21.66
N GLU A 310 -8.94 -18.89 -22.12
CA GLU A 310 -9.48 -18.37 -23.38
C GLU A 310 -8.81 -18.99 -24.63
N TYR A 311 -7.67 -19.66 -24.42
CA TYR A 311 -6.91 -20.34 -25.47
C TYR A 311 -7.13 -21.84 -25.48
N LEU A 312 -8.05 -22.37 -24.66
CA LEU A 312 -8.47 -23.76 -24.70
C LEU A 312 -9.45 -23.97 -25.87
N THR A 313 -9.14 -24.95 -26.72
CA THR A 313 -9.98 -25.40 -27.85
C THR A 313 -10.35 -26.85 -27.63
N LYS A 314 -11.22 -27.40 -28.52
CA LYS A 314 -11.56 -28.83 -28.52
C LYS A 314 -10.32 -29.72 -28.77
N SER A 315 -9.31 -29.18 -29.49
CA SER A 315 -8.04 -29.88 -29.79
C SER A 315 -6.93 -29.63 -28.78
N GLY A 316 -7.19 -28.90 -27.72
CA GLY A 316 -6.19 -28.57 -26.65
C GLY A 316 -5.87 -27.10 -26.60
N PHE A 317 -4.75 -26.77 -25.97
CA PHE A 317 -4.31 -25.38 -25.78
C PHE A 317 -3.69 -24.81 -27.09
N ASN A 318 -4.26 -23.70 -27.59
CA ASN A 318 -3.75 -23.00 -28.76
C ASN A 318 -2.53 -22.13 -28.44
N GLN A 319 -1.37 -22.79 -28.37
CA GLN A 319 -0.12 -22.17 -28.01
C GLN A 319 0.31 -21.04 -28.96
N ALA A 320 0.11 -21.23 -30.26
CA ALA A 320 0.47 -20.25 -31.29
C ALA A 320 -0.32 -18.94 -31.10
N LYS A 321 -1.64 -19.03 -30.93
CA LYS A 321 -2.48 -17.83 -30.66
C LYS A 321 -2.10 -17.19 -29.33
N PHE A 322 -1.89 -17.99 -28.28
CA PHE A 322 -1.51 -17.50 -26.96
C PHE A 322 -0.23 -16.65 -27.03
N TYR A 323 0.85 -17.17 -27.61
CA TYR A 323 2.10 -16.41 -27.69
C TYR A 323 2.05 -15.23 -28.66
N ASN A 324 1.25 -15.29 -29.71
CA ASN A 324 1.01 -14.15 -30.60
C ASN A 324 0.37 -12.99 -29.81
N ASP A 325 -0.67 -13.28 -29.05
CA ASP A 325 -1.38 -12.27 -28.26
C ASP A 325 -0.53 -11.76 -27.09
N LEU A 326 0.18 -12.66 -26.40
CA LEU A 326 1.07 -12.32 -25.29
C LEU A 326 2.20 -11.36 -25.70
N ASN A 327 2.83 -11.63 -26.86
CA ASN A 327 3.94 -10.84 -27.36
C ASN A 327 3.52 -9.61 -28.19
N SER A 328 2.23 -9.32 -28.25
CA SER A 328 1.74 -8.16 -28.99
C SER A 328 2.40 -6.85 -28.50
N ASN A 329 2.91 -6.06 -29.44
CA ASN A 329 3.51 -4.76 -29.16
C ASN A 329 2.51 -3.73 -28.64
N ASN A 330 1.21 -4.00 -28.77
CA ASN A 330 0.13 -3.11 -28.32
C ASN A 330 -0.27 -3.36 -26.86
N ARG A 331 0.26 -4.42 -26.23
CA ARG A 331 -0.03 -4.69 -24.83
C ARG A 331 0.79 -3.78 -23.91
N GLU A 332 0.09 -3.10 -23.02
CA GLU A 332 0.66 -2.13 -22.09
C GLU A 332 0.42 -2.56 -20.63
N LEU A 333 1.43 -2.36 -19.78
CA LEU A 333 1.38 -2.42 -18.32
C LEU A 333 1.46 -1.01 -17.74
N LEU A 334 2.43 -0.22 -18.17
CA LEU A 334 2.66 1.15 -17.73
C LEU A 334 1.91 2.17 -18.60
N GLY A 335 1.79 1.88 -19.89
CA GLY A 335 1.30 2.80 -20.90
C GLY A 335 2.34 3.80 -21.38
N SER A 336 2.10 4.36 -22.56
CA SER A 336 3.03 5.23 -23.27
C SER A 336 3.41 6.51 -22.50
N GLU A 337 2.47 7.11 -21.78
CA GLU A 337 2.72 8.34 -20.99
C GLU A 337 3.70 8.08 -19.83
N GLN A 338 3.49 6.99 -19.07
CA GLN A 338 4.38 6.64 -17.97
C GLN A 338 5.78 6.24 -18.49
N LEU A 339 5.87 5.47 -19.58
CA LEU A 339 7.15 5.13 -20.21
C LEU A 339 7.92 6.37 -20.66
N SER A 340 7.26 7.32 -21.31
CA SER A 340 7.90 8.57 -21.74
C SER A 340 8.36 9.42 -20.55
N TRP A 341 7.59 9.39 -19.46
CA TRP A 341 8.00 10.06 -18.23
C TRP A 341 9.22 9.36 -17.58
N ILE A 342 9.26 8.02 -17.55
CA ILE A 342 10.42 7.26 -17.04
C ILE A 342 11.67 7.60 -17.84
N GLU A 343 11.60 7.64 -19.17
CA GLU A 343 12.73 8.00 -20.03
C GLU A 343 13.31 9.36 -19.65
N LYS A 344 12.46 10.39 -19.55
CA LYS A 344 12.87 11.74 -19.14
C LYS A 344 13.48 11.74 -17.73
N SER A 345 12.86 11.01 -16.80
CA SER A 345 13.29 10.90 -15.41
C SER A 345 14.68 10.25 -15.31
N ILE A 346 14.91 9.12 -16.01
CA ILE A 346 16.19 8.42 -16.03
C ILE A 346 17.32 9.32 -16.57
N LEU A 347 17.04 10.09 -17.61
CA LEU A 347 18.05 10.98 -18.23
C LEU A 347 18.34 12.23 -17.38
N SER A 348 17.46 12.59 -16.45
CA SER A 348 17.57 13.80 -15.62
C SER A 348 18.48 13.65 -14.39
N THR A 349 19.06 12.48 -14.14
CA THR A 349 19.78 12.20 -12.89
C THR A 349 21.09 11.46 -13.12
N ASN A 350 22.08 11.77 -12.27
CA ASN A 350 23.33 11.03 -12.14
C ASN A 350 23.44 10.31 -10.78
N ALA A 351 22.31 9.97 -10.18
CA ALA A 351 22.32 9.22 -8.93
C ALA A 351 23.05 7.88 -9.10
N VAL A 352 23.72 7.44 -8.02
CA VAL A 352 24.48 6.18 -8.00
C VAL A 352 23.60 4.98 -8.26
N TRP A 353 22.40 4.98 -7.63
CA TRP A 353 21.42 3.91 -7.72
C TRP A 353 20.13 4.40 -8.39
N THR A 354 19.69 3.70 -9.43
CA THR A 354 18.32 3.83 -9.95
C THR A 354 17.50 2.67 -9.40
N ILE A 355 16.43 2.99 -8.69
CA ILE A 355 15.55 1.99 -8.06
C ILE A 355 14.13 2.19 -8.57
N PHE A 356 13.52 1.12 -9.09
CA PHE A 356 12.08 1.07 -9.36
C PHE A 356 11.38 0.45 -8.14
N GLY A 357 10.47 1.21 -7.52
CA GLY A 357 9.52 0.69 -6.55
C GLY A 357 8.20 0.42 -7.29
N GLN A 358 7.77 -0.84 -7.34
CA GLN A 358 6.63 -1.25 -8.14
C GLN A 358 5.91 -2.44 -7.51
N GLN A 359 4.80 -2.85 -8.10
CA GLN A 359 3.90 -3.82 -7.50
C GLN A 359 4.34 -5.26 -7.83
N VAL A 360 4.45 -5.62 -9.11
CA VAL A 360 4.51 -7.00 -9.60
C VAL A 360 5.90 -7.40 -10.07
N LEU A 361 6.22 -8.70 -10.01
CA LEU A 361 7.55 -9.22 -10.40
C LEU A 361 7.87 -8.96 -11.88
N MET A 362 9.11 -8.54 -12.12
CA MET A 362 9.64 -8.25 -13.46
C MET A 362 10.40 -9.45 -14.06
N ALA A 363 10.98 -10.31 -13.22
CA ALA A 363 11.70 -11.50 -13.63
C ALA A 363 10.82 -12.48 -14.40
N LYS A 364 11.40 -13.19 -15.37
CA LYS A 364 10.74 -14.24 -16.14
C LYS A 364 10.63 -15.50 -15.30
N LEU A 365 9.42 -15.92 -15.01
CA LEU A 365 9.16 -17.07 -14.15
C LEU A 365 8.22 -18.09 -14.80
N LYS A 366 8.55 -19.36 -14.61
CA LYS A 366 7.71 -20.52 -14.92
C LYS A 366 7.53 -21.35 -13.68
N PHE A 367 6.35 -21.90 -13.48
CA PHE A 367 6.17 -22.87 -12.40
C PHE A 367 6.63 -24.27 -12.82
N PRO A 368 7.28 -25.01 -11.91
CA PRO A 368 7.53 -26.43 -12.10
C PRO A 368 6.20 -27.20 -12.07
N ASP A 369 6.22 -28.46 -12.51
CA ASP A 369 5.11 -29.37 -12.25
C ASP A 369 5.03 -29.64 -10.73
N ILE A 370 4.08 -29.02 -10.06
CA ILE A 370 3.87 -29.11 -8.62
C ILE A 370 3.04 -30.33 -8.21
N SER A 371 2.50 -31.12 -9.12
CA SER A 371 1.62 -32.26 -8.81
C SER A 371 2.26 -33.26 -7.86
N LYS A 372 3.59 -33.44 -7.96
CA LYS A 372 4.39 -34.34 -7.10
C LYS A 372 4.87 -33.68 -5.80
N MET A 373 4.55 -32.41 -5.57
CA MET A 373 5.00 -31.62 -4.41
C MET A 373 3.88 -31.31 -3.44
N LEU A 374 2.64 -31.57 -3.83
CA LEU A 374 1.48 -31.39 -2.97
C LEU A 374 1.53 -32.36 -1.78
N ARG A 375 1.32 -31.85 -0.56
CA ARG A 375 1.29 -32.65 0.67
C ARG A 375 -0.09 -33.21 0.98
N SER A 376 -1.14 -32.72 0.34
CA SER A 376 -2.50 -33.22 0.48
C SER A 376 -3.12 -33.52 -0.88
N GLU A 377 -4.04 -34.52 -0.92
CA GLU A 377 -4.82 -34.81 -2.10
C GLU A 377 -5.93 -33.75 -2.35
N GLU A 378 -6.21 -32.91 -1.35
CA GLU A 378 -7.22 -31.85 -1.45
C GLU A 378 -6.61 -30.58 -2.04
N ILE A 379 -6.77 -30.44 -3.35
CA ILE A 379 -6.41 -29.22 -4.07
C ILE A 379 -7.60 -28.24 -3.94
N PRO A 380 -7.39 -27.02 -3.44
CA PRO A 380 -8.44 -26.00 -3.41
C PRO A 380 -9.11 -25.85 -4.77
N SER A 381 -10.44 -25.78 -4.76
CA SER A 381 -11.24 -25.83 -6.00
C SER A 381 -10.90 -24.69 -6.97
N PHE A 382 -10.53 -23.54 -6.48
CA PHE A 382 -10.14 -22.38 -7.29
C PHE A 382 -8.80 -22.59 -8.03
N LEU A 383 -7.93 -23.48 -7.52
CA LEU A 383 -6.62 -23.76 -8.14
C LEU A 383 -6.68 -24.87 -9.20
N LYS A 384 -7.68 -25.73 -9.16
CA LYS A 384 -7.82 -26.83 -10.13
C LYS A 384 -7.75 -26.38 -11.60
N PRO A 385 -8.36 -25.27 -12.00
CA PRO A 385 -8.21 -24.75 -13.36
C PRO A 385 -6.77 -24.37 -13.72
N TYR A 386 -6.02 -23.79 -12.78
CA TYR A 386 -4.64 -23.35 -13.02
C TYR A 386 -3.66 -24.51 -13.14
N LEU A 387 -3.88 -25.62 -12.43
CA LEU A 387 -3.03 -26.81 -12.54
C LEU A 387 -2.98 -27.39 -13.95
N LYS A 388 -4.03 -27.19 -14.77
CA LYS A 388 -4.05 -27.63 -16.17
C LYS A 388 -3.04 -26.89 -17.05
N PHE A 389 -2.61 -25.70 -16.63
CA PHE A 389 -1.66 -24.88 -17.37
C PHE A 389 -0.22 -25.07 -16.86
N LEU A 390 -0.05 -25.63 -15.64
CA LEU A 390 1.26 -26.02 -15.14
C LEU A 390 1.80 -27.16 -16.03
N GLY A 391 3.01 -27.03 -16.50
CA GLY A 391 3.61 -28.00 -17.42
C GLY A 391 3.47 -27.66 -18.91
N LEU A 392 2.63 -26.66 -19.29
CA LEU A 392 2.60 -26.14 -20.66
C LEU A 392 3.82 -25.26 -20.99
N GLY A 393 4.66 -24.96 -20.00
CA GLY A 393 5.84 -24.11 -20.19
C GLY A 393 5.52 -22.63 -20.44
N ILE A 394 4.27 -22.21 -20.20
CA ILE A 394 3.86 -20.81 -20.26
C ILE A 394 4.33 -20.05 -19.01
N PRO A 395 4.38 -18.70 -19.02
CA PRO A 395 4.69 -17.91 -17.84
C PRO A 395 3.78 -18.21 -16.65
N SER A 396 4.33 -18.18 -15.46
CA SER A 396 3.62 -18.54 -14.21
C SER A 396 2.58 -17.52 -13.78
N ASN A 397 2.86 -16.25 -13.98
CA ASN A 397 2.00 -15.16 -13.57
C ASN A 397 1.84 -14.15 -14.72
N LEU A 398 0.66 -14.18 -15.37
CA LEU A 398 0.32 -13.26 -16.45
C LEU A 398 -0.23 -11.92 -15.96
N ASP A 399 -0.42 -11.80 -14.67
CA ASP A 399 -0.70 -10.55 -13.98
C ASP A 399 0.58 -9.72 -13.75
N ALA A 400 1.73 -10.37 -13.63
CA ALA A 400 3.04 -9.74 -13.56
C ALA A 400 3.57 -9.29 -14.94
N TRP A 401 4.81 -8.80 -14.99
CA TRP A 401 5.46 -8.38 -16.25
C TRP A 401 5.57 -9.48 -17.30
N ASP A 402 5.43 -10.73 -16.91
CA ASP A 402 5.38 -11.86 -17.85
C ASP A 402 4.12 -11.85 -18.74
N GLY A 403 3.07 -11.14 -18.32
CA GLY A 403 1.91 -10.87 -19.16
C GLY A 403 2.10 -9.73 -20.17
N TYR A 404 3.23 -9.01 -20.10
CA TYR A 404 3.51 -7.80 -20.90
C TYR A 404 4.96 -7.76 -21.41
N PRO A 405 5.46 -8.83 -22.04
CA PRO A 405 6.87 -8.98 -22.39
C PRO A 405 7.39 -7.90 -23.36
N ALA A 406 6.53 -7.42 -24.26
CA ALA A 406 6.91 -6.37 -25.20
C ALA A 406 7.21 -5.04 -24.48
N GLU A 407 6.42 -4.66 -23.48
CA GLU A 407 6.66 -3.43 -22.73
C GLU A 407 7.82 -3.58 -21.74
N ARG A 408 7.99 -4.74 -21.10
CA ARG A 408 9.20 -5.05 -20.32
C ARG A 408 10.47 -4.82 -21.14
N ASN A 409 10.49 -5.32 -22.37
CA ASN A 409 11.62 -5.13 -23.27
C ASN A 409 11.84 -3.65 -23.64
N ARG A 410 10.77 -2.86 -23.86
CA ARG A 410 10.89 -1.41 -24.06
C ARG A 410 11.55 -0.72 -22.89
N LEU A 411 11.12 -1.03 -21.66
CA LEU A 411 11.74 -0.47 -20.44
C LEU A 411 13.23 -0.88 -20.33
N TYR A 412 13.57 -2.14 -20.63
CA TYR A 412 14.95 -2.60 -20.63
C TYR A 412 15.81 -1.85 -21.64
N GLN A 413 15.29 -1.63 -22.86
CA GLN A 413 15.98 -0.85 -23.88
C GLN A 413 16.19 0.61 -23.46
N LEU A 414 15.25 1.26 -22.78
CA LEU A 414 15.44 2.59 -22.21
C LEU A 414 16.62 2.61 -21.23
N MET A 415 16.73 1.62 -20.34
CA MET A 415 17.82 1.53 -19.37
C MET A 415 19.19 1.27 -20.06
N ILE A 416 19.20 0.38 -21.04
CA ILE A 416 20.42 0.06 -21.84
C ILE A 416 20.89 1.30 -22.58
N ASN A 417 20.01 2.00 -23.29
CA ASN A 417 20.32 3.21 -24.04
C ASN A 417 20.84 4.34 -23.13
N ALA A 418 20.27 4.45 -21.93
CA ALA A 418 20.74 5.37 -20.89
C ALA A 418 22.07 4.93 -20.23
N LYS A 419 22.59 3.75 -20.56
CA LYS A 419 23.77 3.12 -19.92
C LYS A 419 23.64 3.00 -18.41
N LYS A 420 22.41 2.71 -17.91
CA LYS A 420 22.10 2.56 -16.50
C LYS A 420 21.61 1.14 -16.20
N ARG A 421 22.01 0.65 -15.05
CA ARG A 421 21.41 -0.54 -14.42
C ARG A 421 20.44 -0.10 -13.33
N PHE A 422 19.52 -0.97 -12.97
CA PHE A 422 18.53 -0.65 -11.95
C PHE A 422 18.31 -1.80 -10.97
N ILE A 423 17.74 -1.46 -9.84
CA ILE A 423 17.18 -2.38 -8.87
C ILE A 423 15.66 -2.28 -8.99
N SER A 424 14.98 -3.40 -9.21
CA SER A 424 13.52 -3.51 -9.10
C SER A 424 13.17 -3.99 -7.71
N LEU A 425 12.24 -3.30 -7.04
CA LEU A 425 11.61 -3.72 -5.80
C LEU A 425 10.17 -4.05 -6.11
N ALA A 426 9.72 -5.27 -5.82
CA ALA A 426 8.39 -5.76 -6.14
C ALA A 426 7.68 -6.38 -4.93
N GLY A 427 6.34 -6.39 -4.93
CA GLY A 427 5.46 -7.00 -3.92
C GLY A 427 4.61 -8.13 -4.51
N ASP A 428 3.29 -8.09 -4.28
CA ASP A 428 2.22 -8.92 -4.87
C ASP A 428 2.28 -10.42 -4.53
N THR A 429 3.42 -11.06 -4.67
CA THR A 429 3.53 -12.52 -4.65
C THR A 429 3.61 -13.15 -3.27
N HIS A 430 3.68 -12.37 -2.22
CA HIS A 430 3.72 -12.80 -0.81
C HIS A 430 4.93 -13.67 -0.42
N ASN A 431 5.96 -13.73 -1.26
CA ASN A 431 7.18 -14.49 -1.04
C ASN A 431 8.41 -13.60 -1.29
N SER A 432 9.57 -14.01 -0.76
CA SER A 432 10.81 -13.30 -1.02
C SER A 432 11.50 -13.84 -2.26
N TRP A 433 12.01 -12.95 -3.11
CA TRP A 433 12.69 -13.30 -4.36
C TRP A 433 13.95 -12.50 -4.58
N VAL A 434 14.95 -13.15 -5.18
CA VAL A 434 16.14 -12.49 -5.70
C VAL A 434 16.38 -12.97 -7.13
N SER A 435 16.32 -12.06 -8.09
CA SER A 435 16.48 -12.39 -9.51
C SER A 435 17.51 -11.48 -10.19
N LYS A 436 18.19 -12.02 -11.19
CA LYS A 436 18.95 -11.24 -12.17
C LYS A 436 18.05 -10.98 -13.37
N LEU A 437 17.90 -9.72 -13.72
CA LEU A 437 17.09 -9.35 -14.88
C LEU A 437 17.97 -9.33 -16.12
N GLU A 438 17.54 -10.08 -17.17
CA GLU A 438 18.24 -10.19 -18.43
C GLU A 438 17.34 -9.77 -19.60
N ASP A 439 17.90 -9.07 -20.57
CA ASP A 439 17.22 -8.76 -21.82
C ASP A 439 17.04 -9.99 -22.70
N GLN A 440 16.56 -9.81 -23.93
CA GLN A 440 16.37 -10.91 -24.90
C GLN A 440 17.68 -11.52 -25.38
N SER A 441 18.80 -10.77 -25.34
CA SER A 441 20.14 -11.26 -25.68
C SER A 441 20.80 -12.04 -24.52
N GLY A 442 20.22 -12.02 -23.33
CA GLY A 442 20.80 -12.56 -22.10
C GLY A 442 21.76 -11.60 -21.42
N SER A 443 21.81 -10.33 -21.83
CA SER A 443 22.61 -9.30 -21.18
C SER A 443 21.94 -8.81 -19.91
N LYS A 444 22.71 -8.68 -18.81
CA LYS A 444 22.21 -8.23 -17.52
C LYS A 444 21.82 -6.75 -17.56
N VAL A 445 20.57 -6.45 -17.25
CA VAL A 445 20.01 -5.08 -17.19
C VAL A 445 19.80 -4.58 -15.76
N GLY A 446 19.58 -5.47 -14.81
CA GLY A 446 19.33 -5.12 -13.41
C GLY A 446 19.29 -6.33 -12.49
N ILE A 447 18.80 -6.06 -11.29
CA ILE A 447 18.41 -7.10 -10.29
C ILE A 447 17.03 -6.81 -9.79
N GLU A 448 16.33 -7.83 -9.33
CA GLU A 448 15.04 -7.69 -8.67
C GLU A 448 15.07 -8.30 -7.28
N LEU A 449 14.46 -7.61 -6.34
CA LEU A 449 14.20 -8.04 -4.99
C LEU A 449 12.68 -8.01 -4.78
N GLY A 450 12.07 -9.19 -4.67
CA GLY A 450 10.67 -9.34 -4.28
C GLY A 450 10.56 -9.35 -2.77
N ALA A 451 9.72 -8.46 -2.22
CA ALA A 451 9.46 -8.38 -0.80
C ALA A 451 8.45 -9.46 -0.37
N PRO A 452 8.60 -10.07 0.81
CA PRO A 452 7.55 -10.92 1.38
C PRO A 452 6.34 -10.07 1.78
N SER A 453 5.22 -10.73 2.04
CA SER A 453 4.06 -10.06 2.61
C SER A 453 4.26 -9.71 4.08
N VAL A 454 3.59 -8.67 4.56
CA VAL A 454 3.47 -8.40 6.00
C VAL A 454 2.63 -9.51 6.67
N THR A 455 1.53 -9.94 6.05
CA THR A 455 0.64 -10.96 6.64
C THR A 455 -0.05 -11.88 5.62
N SER A 456 -0.15 -11.49 4.36
CA SER A 456 -0.85 -12.32 3.36
C SER A 456 -0.19 -13.70 3.19
N PRO A 457 -0.99 -14.79 3.05
CA PRO A 457 -0.46 -16.14 2.90
C PRO A 457 0.34 -16.28 1.60
N GLY A 458 1.52 -16.92 1.68
CA GLY A 458 2.36 -17.24 0.54
C GLY A 458 1.93 -18.51 -0.19
N ILE A 459 2.60 -18.82 -1.30
CA ILE A 459 2.23 -19.95 -2.17
C ILE A 459 2.26 -21.31 -1.44
N THR A 460 3.19 -21.50 -0.53
CA THR A 460 3.31 -22.76 0.21
C THR A 460 2.24 -22.96 1.27
N ASP A 461 1.68 -21.86 1.81
CA ASP A 461 0.52 -21.92 2.69
C ASP A 461 -0.76 -22.26 1.93
N ILE A 462 -0.93 -21.63 0.76
CA ILE A 462 -2.14 -21.82 -0.06
C ILE A 462 -2.19 -23.23 -0.66
N LEU A 463 -1.04 -23.72 -1.14
CA LEU A 463 -0.95 -25.00 -1.85
C LEU A 463 -0.52 -26.17 -0.99
N ASN A 464 -0.15 -25.96 0.28
CA ASN A 464 0.41 -26.98 1.17
C ASN A 464 1.53 -27.81 0.52
N LEU A 465 2.52 -27.08 -0.05
CA LEU A 465 3.64 -27.67 -0.78
C LEU A 465 4.78 -28.12 0.13
N ASP A 466 5.56 -29.09 -0.35
CA ASP A 466 6.91 -29.35 0.19
C ASP A 466 7.83 -28.20 -0.25
N GLU A 467 8.09 -27.26 0.67
CA GLU A 467 8.83 -26.04 0.40
C GLU A 467 10.21 -26.28 -0.21
N LYS A 468 10.97 -27.23 0.36
CA LYS A 468 12.33 -27.53 -0.11
C LYS A 468 12.33 -28.06 -1.54
N LYS A 469 11.40 -28.96 -1.86
CA LYS A 469 11.25 -29.47 -3.23
C LYS A 469 10.80 -28.39 -4.19
N PHE A 470 9.86 -27.55 -3.76
CA PHE A 470 9.36 -26.44 -4.57
C PHE A 470 10.47 -25.44 -4.90
N VAL A 471 11.20 -24.93 -3.88
CA VAL A 471 12.30 -23.98 -4.06
C VAL A 471 13.37 -24.54 -4.99
N ASN A 472 13.84 -25.77 -4.75
CA ASN A 472 14.85 -26.40 -5.59
C ASN A 472 14.39 -26.53 -7.06
N SER A 473 13.12 -26.86 -7.27
CA SER A 473 12.59 -27.04 -8.62
C SER A 473 12.39 -25.73 -9.34
N ILE A 474 11.81 -24.69 -8.69
CA ILE A 474 11.55 -23.40 -9.32
C ILE A 474 12.85 -22.65 -9.65
N VAL A 475 13.86 -22.70 -8.75
CA VAL A 475 15.16 -22.09 -9.02
C VAL A 475 15.87 -22.80 -10.18
N LYS A 476 15.77 -24.14 -10.24
CA LYS A 476 16.41 -24.92 -11.32
C LYS A 476 15.90 -24.60 -12.72
N ILE A 477 14.59 -24.33 -12.87
CA ILE A 477 13.98 -24.10 -14.19
C ILE A 477 13.99 -22.63 -14.63
N ASN A 478 14.24 -21.71 -13.71
CA ASN A 478 14.19 -20.27 -13.97
C ASN A 478 15.60 -19.63 -13.91
N LYS A 479 16.16 -19.37 -15.08
CA LYS A 479 17.53 -18.86 -15.22
C LYS A 479 17.77 -17.52 -14.48
N GLU A 480 16.79 -16.64 -14.49
CA GLU A 480 16.88 -15.33 -13.81
C GLU A 480 16.80 -15.46 -12.30
N LEU A 481 16.06 -16.45 -11.77
CA LEU A 481 15.86 -16.64 -10.33
C LEU A 481 17.12 -17.18 -9.66
N GLN A 482 17.62 -16.49 -8.64
CA GLN A 482 18.82 -16.86 -7.90
C GLN A 482 18.47 -17.42 -6.53
N TRP A 483 17.41 -16.94 -5.91
CA TRP A 483 17.00 -17.34 -4.57
C TRP A 483 15.53 -17.01 -4.34
N MET A 484 14.88 -17.82 -3.52
CA MET A 484 13.50 -17.63 -3.09
C MET A 484 13.32 -18.15 -1.66
N ASP A 485 12.49 -17.45 -0.89
CA ASP A 485 11.93 -17.92 0.37
C ASP A 485 10.40 -17.81 0.31
N PRO A 486 9.68 -18.95 0.31
CA PRO A 486 8.22 -18.96 0.22
C PRO A 486 7.50 -18.95 1.56
N SER A 487 8.22 -19.06 2.69
CA SER A 487 7.66 -19.37 3.99
C SER A 487 7.71 -18.22 4.99
N ASN A 488 8.79 -17.43 4.96
CA ASN A 488 8.94 -16.32 5.89
C ASN A 488 8.17 -15.08 5.44
N ARG A 489 7.52 -14.43 6.38
CA ARG A 489 6.77 -13.20 6.23
C ARG A 489 7.34 -12.11 7.13
N GLY A 490 7.22 -10.86 6.70
CA GLY A 490 7.61 -9.69 7.49
C GLY A 490 9.05 -9.25 7.34
#